data_9ee11e14c4eb27746d1f51a77108ed8b
#
_entry.id   9ee11e14c4eb27746d1f51a77108ed8b
#
_cell.length_a   1.000
_cell.length_b   1.000
_cell.length_c   1.000
_cell.angle_alpha   90.00
_cell.angle_beta   90.00
_cell.angle_gamma   90.00
#
_symmetry.space_group_name_H-M   'P 1'
#
loop_
_entity.id
_entity.type
_entity.pdbx_description
1 polymer ?
#
loop_
_entity_poly.entity_id
_entity_poly.type
_entity_poly.pdbx_seq_one_letter_code
_entity_poly.pdbx_strand_id
1 'polypeptide(L)'
;TNEREYLMEEAETQGAFSYFQATLPPTAEEMTYYFRLQCGEAVGYYTKYGFFSEYKHEGEFRIFRDYRTPDWAKGAVMYQIYPDRFANGDVSNDVKTNEYIYLKQKTEQVTDWNSLPAASDINRFYGGDLQGVLNKLDYLAELGVEVLYFNPLFVSPSNHKYDTQDYWHIDPHFGKIVRESGSVLAADAKTNETASLYAARTTADENLAASDALFAELIQQAHARGMRVIL
;
A
#
# COMPACT_ATOMS: atom_id res chain seq x y z
N THR A 1 32.43 -7.26 -17.82
CA THR A 1 31.36 -6.32 -18.21
C THR A 1 31.77 -5.62 -19.50
N ASN A 2 31.03 -5.86 -20.59
CA ASN A 2 31.28 -5.15 -21.85
C ASN A 2 30.55 -3.80 -21.80
N GLU A 3 31.18 -2.79 -21.21
CA GLU A 3 30.71 -1.43 -21.27
C GLU A 3 30.87 -0.87 -22.69
N ARG A 4 29.82 -0.21 -23.20
CA ARG A 4 29.83 0.43 -24.52
C ARG A 4 29.29 1.85 -24.40
N GLU A 5 29.91 2.77 -25.06
CA GLU A 5 29.45 4.16 -25.15
C GLU A 5 28.61 4.35 -26.43
N TYR A 6 27.49 5.05 -26.28
CA TYR A 6 26.62 5.48 -27.36
C TYR A 6 26.51 7.00 -27.32
N LEU A 7 26.98 7.67 -28.35
CA LEU A 7 26.84 9.11 -28.44
C LEU A 7 25.36 9.45 -28.68
N MET A 8 24.84 10.39 -27.88
CA MET A 8 23.49 10.91 -28.06
C MET A 8 23.53 12.09 -29.03
N GLU A 9 22.55 12.15 -29.91
CA GLU A 9 22.35 13.24 -30.87
C GLU A 9 21.22 14.14 -30.41
N GLU A 10 21.33 15.44 -30.67
CA GLU A 10 20.25 16.38 -30.39
C GLU A 10 19.05 16.08 -31.32
N ALA A 11 17.92 15.76 -30.73
CA ALA A 11 16.69 15.39 -31.44
C ALA A 11 15.77 16.59 -31.64
N GLU A 12 15.64 17.44 -30.61
CA GLU A 12 14.68 18.54 -30.58
C GLU A 12 15.12 19.60 -29.56
N THR A 13 14.73 20.87 -29.81
CA THR A 13 14.82 21.95 -28.83
C THR A 13 13.46 22.59 -28.62
N GLN A 14 12.98 22.65 -27.37
CA GLN A 14 11.74 23.31 -26.98
C GLN A 14 12.00 24.35 -25.89
N GLY A 15 11.91 25.63 -26.24
CA GLY A 15 12.20 26.73 -25.32
C GLY A 15 13.63 26.70 -24.79
N ALA A 16 13.80 26.49 -23.49
CA ALA A 16 15.12 26.41 -22.82
C ALA A 16 15.68 24.97 -22.73
N PHE A 17 14.99 23.99 -23.30
CA PHE A 17 15.37 22.57 -23.19
C PHE A 17 15.82 22.02 -24.53
N SER A 18 16.97 21.33 -24.56
CA SER A 18 17.43 20.49 -25.67
C SER A 18 17.27 19.02 -25.29
N TYR A 19 16.66 18.25 -26.19
CA TYR A 19 16.45 16.82 -26.02
C TYR A 19 17.46 16.04 -26.84
N PHE A 20 18.10 15.06 -26.22
CA PHE A 20 19.07 14.20 -26.85
C PHE A 20 18.56 12.75 -26.86
N GLN A 21 18.87 12.02 -27.92
CA GLN A 21 18.47 10.63 -28.09
C GLN A 21 19.65 9.76 -28.56
N ALA A 22 19.59 8.48 -28.18
CA ALA A 22 20.41 7.43 -28.76
C ALA A 22 19.59 6.15 -28.91
N THR A 23 19.83 5.41 -29.99
CA THR A 23 19.21 4.10 -30.20
C THR A 23 20.14 3.01 -29.69
N LEU A 24 19.65 2.18 -28.77
CA LEU A 24 20.39 1.07 -28.21
C LEU A 24 19.99 -0.23 -28.90
N PRO A 25 20.94 -1.14 -29.23
CA PRO A 25 20.60 -2.42 -29.80
C PRO A 25 19.91 -3.32 -28.77
N PRO A 26 18.90 -4.11 -29.14
CA PRO A 26 18.23 -5.07 -28.26
C PRO A 26 19.21 -6.23 -27.97
N THR A 27 19.90 -6.22 -26.84
CA THR A 27 21.00 -7.15 -26.63
C THR A 27 20.82 -8.15 -25.50
N ALA A 28 20.07 -7.86 -24.46
CA ALA A 28 19.93 -8.73 -23.29
C ALA A 28 18.53 -8.65 -22.68
N GLU A 29 18.22 -9.56 -21.77
CA GLU A 29 17.01 -9.50 -20.97
C GLU A 29 17.01 -8.27 -20.04
N GLU A 30 18.18 -7.93 -19.51
CA GLU A 30 18.42 -6.75 -18.69
C GLU A 30 19.63 -5.96 -19.22
N MET A 31 19.52 -4.64 -19.25
CA MET A 31 20.58 -3.71 -19.56
C MET A 31 20.62 -2.61 -18.51
N THR A 32 21.81 -2.32 -17.98
CA THR A 32 22.04 -1.17 -17.12
C THR A 32 22.71 -0.04 -17.90
N TYR A 33 22.40 1.20 -17.57
CA TYR A 33 23.00 2.36 -18.23
C TYR A 33 23.04 3.58 -17.29
N TYR A 34 23.88 4.51 -17.64
CA TYR A 34 23.99 5.85 -17.05
C TYR A 34 24.34 6.85 -18.15
N PHE A 35 24.19 8.13 -17.88
CA PHE A 35 24.58 9.17 -18.81
C PHE A 35 25.92 9.78 -18.37
N ARG A 36 26.85 9.87 -19.31
CA ARG A 36 28.09 10.64 -19.17
C ARG A 36 27.91 11.95 -19.91
N LEU A 37 28.03 13.06 -19.19
CA LEU A 37 27.89 14.41 -19.72
C LEU A 37 29.25 15.07 -19.72
N GLN A 38 29.62 15.75 -20.81
CA GLN A 38 30.88 16.44 -20.96
C GLN A 38 30.65 17.87 -21.46
N CYS A 39 31.24 18.85 -20.78
CA CYS A 39 31.26 20.25 -21.17
C CYS A 39 32.69 20.80 -21.07
N GLY A 40 33.36 20.95 -22.21
CA GLY A 40 34.81 21.25 -22.22
C GLY A 40 35.57 20.13 -21.54
N GLU A 41 36.38 20.47 -20.52
CA GLU A 41 37.15 19.51 -19.72
C GLU A 41 36.33 18.89 -18.57
N ALA A 42 35.20 19.48 -18.21
CA ALA A 42 34.33 18.99 -17.12
C ALA A 42 33.54 17.76 -17.55
N VAL A 43 33.64 16.70 -16.77
CA VAL A 43 32.88 15.47 -16.94
C VAL A 43 31.97 15.21 -15.73
N GLY A 44 30.76 14.76 -15.95
CA GLY A 44 29.85 14.34 -14.91
C GLY A 44 29.00 13.14 -15.34
N TYR A 45 28.36 12.53 -14.38
CA TYR A 45 27.57 11.31 -14.56
C TYR A 45 26.17 11.51 -14.00
N TYR A 46 25.15 11.20 -14.79
CA TYR A 46 23.76 11.24 -14.35
C TYR A 46 23.22 9.82 -14.20
N THR A 47 22.73 9.53 -13.03
CA THR A 47 22.23 8.23 -12.62
C THR A 47 20.82 8.39 -12.04
N LYS A 48 20.15 7.29 -11.65
CA LYS A 48 18.84 7.34 -10.96
C LYS A 48 18.88 8.11 -9.62
N TYR A 49 20.06 8.33 -9.04
CA TYR A 49 20.22 9.10 -7.80
C TYR A 49 20.61 10.57 -8.04
N GLY A 50 20.72 10.99 -9.30
CA GLY A 50 21.06 12.35 -9.68
C GLY A 50 22.40 12.48 -10.35
N PHE A 51 22.94 13.71 -10.32
CA PHE A 51 24.21 14.08 -10.98
C PHE A 51 25.38 13.99 -10.01
N PHE A 52 26.50 13.41 -10.49
CA PHE A 52 27.75 13.23 -9.73
C PHE A 52 28.97 13.59 -10.60
N SER A 53 30.01 14.11 -9.96
CA SER A 53 31.31 14.35 -10.61
C SER A 53 32.14 13.06 -10.83
N GLU A 54 31.80 11.99 -10.09
CA GLU A 54 32.45 10.69 -10.18
C GLU A 54 31.40 9.60 -10.43
N TYR A 55 31.76 8.59 -11.23
CA TYR A 55 30.90 7.47 -11.53
C TYR A 55 30.68 6.56 -10.31
N LYS A 56 29.40 6.19 -10.07
CA LYS A 56 28.98 5.28 -8.99
C LYS A 56 28.12 4.16 -9.56
N HIS A 57 28.62 2.92 -9.51
CA HIS A 57 27.95 1.73 -10.04
C HIS A 57 26.53 1.48 -9.48
N GLU A 58 26.27 1.83 -8.22
CA GLU A 58 25.00 1.55 -7.55
C GLU A 58 23.83 2.39 -8.07
N GLY A 59 24.11 3.37 -8.92
CA GLY A 59 23.13 4.35 -9.41
C GLY A 59 22.64 4.13 -10.83
N GLU A 60 22.99 3.06 -11.50
CA GLU A 60 22.61 2.82 -12.89
C GLU A 60 21.09 2.71 -13.08
N PHE A 61 20.59 3.25 -14.18
CA PHE A 61 19.24 2.94 -14.67
C PHE A 61 19.22 1.52 -15.22
N ARG A 62 18.02 0.90 -15.24
CA ARG A 62 17.82 -0.46 -15.75
C ARG A 62 16.71 -0.49 -16.77
N ILE A 63 16.93 -1.19 -17.85
CA ILE A 63 15.92 -1.50 -18.87
C ILE A 63 15.81 -3.03 -18.93
N PHE A 64 14.58 -3.51 -18.85
CA PHE A 64 14.24 -4.92 -19.06
C PHE A 64 13.52 -5.05 -20.41
N ARG A 65 14.05 -5.89 -21.30
CA ARG A 65 13.49 -6.07 -22.65
C ARG A 65 12.04 -6.48 -22.66
N ASP A 66 11.70 -7.42 -21.77
CA ASP A 66 10.37 -8.04 -21.74
C ASP A 66 9.46 -7.47 -20.66
N TYR A 67 9.95 -6.50 -19.86
CA TYR A 67 9.13 -5.80 -18.87
C TYR A 67 8.48 -4.55 -19.48
N ARG A 68 7.16 -4.52 -19.39
CA ARG A 68 6.38 -3.35 -19.79
C ARG A 68 5.43 -2.95 -18.67
N THR A 69 5.57 -1.74 -18.17
CA THR A 69 4.57 -1.17 -17.25
C THR A 69 3.22 -1.13 -17.95
N PRO A 70 2.16 -1.69 -17.36
CA PRO A 70 0.81 -1.61 -17.93
C PRO A 70 0.42 -0.16 -18.26
N ASP A 71 -0.20 0.05 -19.42
CA ASP A 71 -0.52 1.41 -19.87
C ASP A 71 -1.47 2.14 -18.91
N TRP A 72 -2.36 1.41 -18.23
CA TRP A 72 -3.26 1.99 -17.24
C TRP A 72 -2.54 2.56 -16.01
N ALA A 73 -1.34 2.07 -15.67
CA ALA A 73 -0.59 2.53 -14.50
C ALA A 73 0.21 3.82 -14.78
N LYS A 74 0.42 4.15 -16.08
CA LYS A 74 1.19 5.30 -16.49
C LYS A 74 0.37 6.58 -16.31
N GLY A 75 0.76 7.40 -15.33
CA GLY A 75 0.07 8.66 -15.03
C GLY A 75 -1.23 8.51 -14.25
N ALA A 76 -1.57 7.30 -13.78
CA ALA A 76 -2.78 7.06 -13.00
C ALA A 76 -2.74 7.78 -11.65
N VAL A 77 -3.87 8.37 -11.27
CA VAL A 77 -4.07 8.96 -9.93
C VAL A 77 -4.35 7.84 -8.94
N MET A 78 -3.36 7.54 -8.08
CA MET A 78 -3.47 6.51 -7.06
C MET A 78 -3.77 7.14 -5.70
N TYR A 79 -4.75 6.60 -4.98
CA TYR A 79 -5.10 7.01 -3.63
C TYR A 79 -4.79 5.88 -2.65
N GLN A 80 -3.82 6.10 -1.76
CA GLN A 80 -3.48 5.13 -0.73
C GLN A 80 -4.47 5.22 0.42
N ILE A 81 -5.04 4.08 0.81
CA ILE A 81 -6.01 3.96 1.91
C ILE A 81 -5.36 3.20 3.07
N TYR A 82 -5.33 3.83 4.23
CA TYR A 82 -5.11 3.20 5.52
C TYR A 82 -6.49 2.94 6.15
N PRO A 83 -7.05 1.71 6.07
CA PRO A 83 -8.46 1.47 6.36
C PRO A 83 -8.89 1.92 7.76
N ASP A 84 -8.14 1.53 8.79
CA ASP A 84 -8.44 1.92 10.19
C ASP A 84 -8.68 3.43 10.37
N ARG A 85 -8.09 4.26 9.50
CA ARG A 85 -8.10 5.73 9.60
C ARG A 85 -8.87 6.42 8.47
N PHE A 86 -9.57 5.69 7.62
CA PHE A 86 -10.24 6.26 6.45
C PHE A 86 -11.72 6.56 6.69
N ALA A 87 -12.51 5.56 6.98
CA ALA A 87 -13.94 5.69 7.28
C ALA A 87 -14.46 4.44 7.98
N ASN A 88 -15.24 4.60 9.05
CA ASN A 88 -15.96 3.52 9.70
C ASN A 88 -17.35 3.37 9.05
N GLY A 89 -17.64 2.23 8.49
CA GLY A 89 -18.91 1.89 7.85
C GLY A 89 -19.74 0.88 8.62
N ASP A 90 -19.10 0.07 9.48
CA ASP A 90 -19.75 -0.96 10.29
C ASP A 90 -19.11 -1.03 11.69
N VAL A 91 -19.68 -0.31 12.65
CA VAL A 91 -19.21 -0.29 14.04
C VAL A 91 -19.27 -1.65 14.75
N SER A 92 -19.92 -2.65 14.17
CA SER A 92 -20.01 -4.00 14.76
C SER A 92 -18.69 -4.77 14.65
N ASN A 93 -17.85 -4.44 13.67
CA ASN A 93 -16.54 -5.06 13.46
C ASN A 93 -15.40 -4.38 14.21
N ASP A 94 -15.63 -3.23 14.84
CA ASP A 94 -14.60 -2.46 15.56
C ASP A 94 -13.85 -3.31 16.57
N VAL A 95 -12.50 -3.17 16.59
CA VAL A 95 -11.68 -3.73 17.66
C VAL A 95 -12.05 -3.07 18.99
N LYS A 96 -12.38 -3.88 19.98
CA LYS A 96 -12.82 -3.39 21.29
C LYS A 96 -11.66 -3.11 22.24
N THR A 97 -11.85 -2.19 23.15
CA THR A 97 -10.91 -1.97 24.25
C THR A 97 -10.74 -3.26 25.06
N ASN A 98 -9.48 -3.64 25.30
CA ASN A 98 -9.09 -4.90 25.94
C ASN A 98 -9.49 -6.17 25.15
N GLU A 99 -9.64 -6.12 23.87
CA GLU A 99 -9.97 -7.32 23.08
C GLU A 99 -8.80 -8.31 23.09
N TYR A 100 -7.57 -7.81 22.96
CA TYR A 100 -6.34 -8.58 23.04
C TYR A 100 -5.15 -7.70 23.47
N ILE A 101 -3.98 -8.32 23.62
CA ILE A 101 -2.70 -7.65 23.89
C ILE A 101 -1.80 -7.76 22.65
N TYR A 102 -1.29 -6.62 22.17
CA TYR A 102 -0.29 -6.54 21.14
C TYR A 102 0.91 -5.71 21.63
N LEU A 103 2.15 -6.22 21.44
CA LEU A 103 3.39 -5.60 21.93
C LEU A 103 3.33 -5.14 23.40
N LYS A 104 2.78 -6.00 24.27
CA LYS A 104 2.58 -5.75 25.71
C LYS A 104 1.55 -4.66 26.06
N GLN A 105 0.81 -4.18 25.10
CA GLN A 105 -0.26 -3.20 25.30
C GLN A 105 -1.60 -3.81 24.90
N LYS A 106 -2.64 -3.49 25.66
CA LYS A 106 -4.01 -3.87 25.31
C LYS A 106 -4.54 -2.99 24.20
N THR A 107 -5.43 -3.56 23.40
CA THR A 107 -6.17 -2.78 22.39
C THR A 107 -7.02 -1.70 23.05
N GLU A 108 -7.15 -0.58 22.35
CA GLU A 108 -7.99 0.55 22.72
C GLU A 108 -8.86 0.93 21.51
N GLN A 109 -10.16 0.90 21.68
CA GLN A 109 -11.10 1.45 20.71
C GLN A 109 -11.16 2.98 20.85
N VAL A 110 -10.89 3.71 19.78
CA VAL A 110 -11.01 5.16 19.72
C VAL A 110 -12.45 5.51 19.35
N THR A 111 -13.16 6.19 20.26
CA THR A 111 -14.56 6.58 20.05
C THR A 111 -14.73 7.98 19.46
N ASP A 112 -13.71 8.83 19.59
CA ASP A 112 -13.69 10.18 19.00
C ASP A 112 -12.72 10.22 17.81
N TRP A 113 -13.27 10.21 16.60
CA TRP A 113 -12.51 10.31 15.36
C TRP A 113 -11.69 11.59 15.20
N ASN A 114 -12.01 12.64 15.95
CA ASN A 114 -11.27 13.89 15.96
C ASN A 114 -10.07 13.87 16.91
N SER A 115 -9.91 12.82 17.72
CA SER A 115 -8.75 12.67 18.58
C SER A 115 -7.48 12.48 17.74
N LEU A 116 -6.39 13.15 18.15
CA LEU A 116 -5.12 13.02 17.45
C LEU A 116 -4.48 11.65 17.72
N PRO A 117 -3.83 11.03 16.72
CA PRO A 117 -3.02 9.85 16.92
C PRO A 117 -1.89 10.11 17.92
N ALA A 118 -1.59 9.16 18.78
CA ALA A 118 -0.43 9.21 19.66
C ALA A 118 0.86 8.81 18.89
N ALA A 119 2.03 9.17 19.44
CA ALA A 119 3.32 8.87 18.81
C ALA A 119 3.60 7.34 18.67
N SER A 120 2.93 6.50 19.46
CA SER A 120 3.00 5.03 19.41
C SER A 120 1.61 4.49 19.68
N ASP A 121 0.78 4.41 18.64
CA ASP A 121 -0.64 4.03 18.75
C ASP A 121 -1.02 2.82 17.89
N ILE A 122 -0.10 1.87 17.71
CA ILE A 122 -0.32 0.64 16.94
C ILE A 122 -1.41 -0.29 17.52
N ASN A 123 -1.78 -0.07 18.77
CA ASN A 123 -2.84 -0.78 19.50
C ASN A 123 -4.13 0.04 19.66
N ARG A 124 -4.19 1.27 19.10
CA ARG A 124 -5.39 2.12 19.10
C ARG A 124 -6.08 2.04 17.77
N PHE A 125 -7.36 1.68 17.78
CA PHE A 125 -8.16 1.40 16.58
C PHE A 125 -9.27 2.44 16.46
N TYR A 126 -9.34 3.09 15.29
CA TYR A 126 -10.39 4.05 14.95
C TYR A 126 -11.60 3.38 14.31
N GLY A 127 -11.47 2.11 13.91
CA GLY A 127 -12.57 1.31 13.38
C GLY A 127 -12.90 1.58 11.93
N GLY A 128 -12.01 2.24 11.16
CA GLY A 128 -12.20 2.32 9.72
C GLY A 128 -12.13 0.95 9.07
N ASP A 129 -12.98 0.69 8.06
CA ASP A 129 -13.22 -0.62 7.49
C ASP A 129 -13.55 -0.59 5.98
N LEU A 130 -13.71 -1.78 5.38
CA LEU A 130 -14.04 -1.92 3.96
C LEU A 130 -15.45 -1.41 3.63
N GLN A 131 -16.41 -1.49 4.57
CA GLN A 131 -17.73 -0.92 4.38
C GLN A 131 -17.65 0.61 4.31
N GLY A 132 -16.80 1.24 5.13
CA GLY A 132 -16.52 2.67 5.07
C GLY A 132 -15.90 3.07 3.75
N VAL A 133 -14.98 2.27 3.21
CA VAL A 133 -14.42 2.50 1.86
C VAL A 133 -15.52 2.37 0.79
N LEU A 134 -16.34 1.32 0.84
CA LEU A 134 -17.49 1.15 -0.07
C LEU A 134 -18.39 2.39 -0.07
N ASN A 135 -18.72 2.92 1.10
CA ASN A 135 -19.56 4.10 1.26
C ASN A 135 -18.91 5.39 0.70
N LYS A 136 -17.60 5.37 0.44
CA LYS A 136 -16.81 6.51 -0.08
C LYS A 136 -16.36 6.35 -1.53
N LEU A 137 -16.73 5.28 -2.23
CA LEU A 137 -16.30 5.04 -3.62
C LEU A 137 -16.73 6.17 -4.57
N ASP A 138 -17.95 6.70 -4.41
CA ASP A 138 -18.43 7.81 -5.26
C ASP A 138 -17.59 9.08 -5.01
N TYR A 139 -17.30 9.41 -3.75
CA TYR A 139 -16.40 10.51 -3.39
C TYR A 139 -15.01 10.36 -4.03
N LEU A 140 -14.43 9.13 -3.99
CA LEU A 140 -13.12 8.85 -4.58
C LEU A 140 -13.15 8.97 -6.12
N ALA A 141 -14.23 8.51 -6.76
CA ALA A 141 -14.43 8.67 -8.18
C ALA A 141 -14.58 10.14 -8.59
N GLU A 142 -15.36 10.94 -7.86
CA GLU A 142 -15.51 12.39 -8.08
C GLU A 142 -14.18 13.15 -7.89
N LEU A 143 -13.32 12.67 -6.97
CA LEU A 143 -11.97 13.21 -6.77
C LEU A 143 -11.02 12.89 -7.94
N GLY A 144 -11.41 12.01 -8.86
CA GLY A 144 -10.60 11.60 -10.01
C GLY A 144 -9.60 10.47 -9.69
N VAL A 145 -9.87 9.68 -8.65
CA VAL A 145 -9.03 8.52 -8.31
C VAL A 145 -9.26 7.41 -9.34
N GLU A 146 -8.18 6.88 -9.88
CA GLU A 146 -8.18 5.78 -10.86
C GLU A 146 -7.72 4.46 -10.24
N VAL A 147 -6.99 4.51 -9.13
CA VAL A 147 -6.46 3.33 -8.45
C VAL A 147 -6.57 3.48 -6.95
N LEU A 148 -7.22 2.52 -6.30
CA LEU A 148 -7.21 2.37 -4.84
C LEU A 148 -6.03 1.49 -4.46
N TYR A 149 -5.11 2.02 -3.66
CA TYR A 149 -3.97 1.28 -3.12
C TYR A 149 -4.18 1.10 -1.62
N PHE A 150 -4.44 -0.13 -1.19
CA PHE A 150 -4.66 -0.40 0.22
C PHE A 150 -3.36 -0.67 0.98
N ASN A 151 -3.25 -0.15 2.20
CA ASN A 151 -2.40 -0.77 3.21
C ASN A 151 -2.90 -2.20 3.43
N PRO A 152 -2.07 -3.12 4.00
CA PRO A 152 -2.48 -4.51 4.18
C PRO A 152 -3.87 -4.66 4.83
N LEU A 153 -4.64 -5.63 4.35
CA LEU A 153 -6.02 -5.91 4.78
C LEU A 153 -6.14 -7.24 5.54
N PHE A 154 -5.10 -8.03 5.53
CA PHE A 154 -5.09 -9.41 6.01
C PHE A 154 -5.13 -9.49 7.55
N VAL A 155 -5.54 -10.66 8.08
CA VAL A 155 -5.59 -10.91 9.53
C VAL A 155 -4.27 -10.55 10.20
N SER A 156 -4.31 -9.60 11.13
CA SER A 156 -3.13 -9.05 11.81
C SER A 156 -3.51 -8.32 13.10
N PRO A 157 -2.66 -8.38 14.15
CA PRO A 157 -2.98 -7.79 15.44
C PRO A 157 -2.78 -6.27 15.51
N SER A 158 -2.09 -5.65 14.56
CA SER A 158 -1.91 -4.20 14.55
C SER A 158 -3.00 -3.47 13.76
N ASN A 159 -3.16 -2.18 14.02
CA ASN A 159 -4.06 -1.34 13.23
C ASN A 159 -3.58 -1.14 11.78
N HIS A 160 -2.27 -1.21 11.54
CA HIS A 160 -1.66 -1.03 10.21
C HIS A 160 -1.54 -2.32 9.38
N LYS A 161 -1.72 -3.49 9.99
CA LYS A 161 -1.76 -4.83 9.37
C LYS A 161 -0.49 -5.30 8.62
N TYR A 162 0.66 -4.59 8.74
CA TYR A 162 1.92 -5.02 8.13
C TYR A 162 2.55 -6.25 8.78
N ASP A 163 2.11 -6.65 9.96
CA ASP A 163 2.50 -7.85 10.72
C ASP A 163 1.51 -8.99 10.51
N THR A 164 1.21 -9.29 9.27
CA THR A 164 0.21 -10.27 8.81
C THR A 164 0.43 -11.65 9.43
N GLN A 165 -0.64 -12.21 10.00
CA GLN A 165 -0.70 -13.56 10.57
C GLN A 165 -1.26 -14.58 9.57
N ASP A 166 -2.21 -14.16 8.74
CA ASP A 166 -2.84 -14.98 7.72
C ASP A 166 -2.99 -14.17 6.43
N TYR A 167 -2.29 -14.59 5.35
CA TYR A 167 -2.34 -13.97 4.03
C TYR A 167 -3.49 -14.45 3.15
N TRP A 168 -4.29 -15.42 3.61
CA TRP A 168 -5.36 -16.01 2.82
C TRP A 168 -6.70 -15.29 2.99
N HIS A 169 -6.87 -14.59 4.13
CA HIS A 169 -8.16 -14.01 4.49
C HIS A 169 -8.04 -12.54 4.88
N ILE A 170 -9.07 -11.78 4.53
CA ILE A 170 -9.27 -10.41 5.00
C ILE A 170 -9.56 -10.43 6.50
N ASP A 171 -8.94 -9.51 7.25
CA ASP A 171 -9.19 -9.37 8.68
C ASP A 171 -10.67 -9.01 8.93
N PRO A 172 -11.41 -9.80 9.72
CA PRO A 172 -12.81 -9.51 10.01
C PRO A 172 -13.07 -8.16 10.69
N HIS A 173 -12.08 -7.56 11.34
CA HIS A 173 -12.19 -6.19 11.87
C HIS A 173 -12.16 -5.11 10.75
N PHE A 174 -11.65 -5.43 9.57
CA PHE A 174 -11.82 -4.61 8.38
C PHE A 174 -12.94 -5.11 7.47
N GLY A 175 -13.33 -6.36 7.64
CA GLY A 175 -14.34 -7.04 6.86
C GLY A 175 -15.70 -7.09 7.55
N LYS A 176 -16.17 -8.31 7.83
CA LYS A 176 -17.49 -8.54 8.39
C LYS A 176 -17.48 -9.61 9.48
N ILE A 177 -18.03 -9.28 10.65
CA ILE A 177 -18.21 -10.22 11.74
C ILE A 177 -19.67 -10.68 11.74
N VAL A 178 -19.93 -11.90 11.30
CA VAL A 178 -21.27 -12.53 11.28
C VAL A 178 -21.49 -13.48 12.45
N ARG A 179 -20.39 -13.93 13.06
CA ARG A 179 -20.42 -14.76 14.26
C ARG A 179 -19.54 -14.13 15.33
N GLU A 180 -20.16 -13.74 16.43
CA GLU A 180 -19.45 -13.18 17.59
C GLU A 180 -19.64 -14.09 18.81
N SER A 181 -18.54 -14.41 19.48
CA SER A 181 -18.56 -15.16 20.73
C SER A 181 -17.32 -14.84 21.56
N GLY A 182 -17.36 -15.18 22.85
CA GLY A 182 -16.27 -14.88 23.75
C GLY A 182 -16.40 -13.53 24.45
N SER A 183 -15.32 -13.09 25.06
CA SER A 183 -15.26 -11.85 25.86
C SER A 183 -13.93 -11.15 25.70
N VAL A 184 -13.91 -9.85 25.98
CA VAL A 184 -12.68 -9.07 26.11
C VAL A 184 -11.87 -9.54 27.31
N LEU A 185 -10.58 -9.23 27.32
CA LEU A 185 -9.66 -9.55 28.43
C LEU A 185 -10.07 -8.83 29.71
N ALA A 186 -9.88 -9.51 30.85
CA ALA A 186 -9.99 -8.88 32.17
C ALA A 186 -8.98 -7.71 32.29
N ALA A 187 -9.31 -6.74 33.17
CA ALA A 187 -8.49 -5.54 33.34
C ALA A 187 -7.05 -5.83 33.77
N ASP A 188 -6.82 -6.92 34.53
CA ASP A 188 -5.53 -7.35 35.03
C ASP A 188 -4.82 -8.39 34.17
N ALA A 189 -5.42 -8.85 33.07
CA ALA A 189 -4.82 -9.80 32.13
C ALA A 189 -3.46 -9.32 31.59
N LYS A 190 -2.47 -10.22 31.58
CA LYS A 190 -1.10 -9.96 31.11
C LYS A 190 -0.74 -10.72 29.82
N THR A 191 -1.57 -11.69 29.44
CA THR A 191 -1.39 -12.55 28.24
C THR A 191 -2.69 -12.66 27.46
N ASN A 192 -2.61 -13.22 26.24
CA ASN A 192 -3.77 -13.47 25.37
C ASN A 192 -4.44 -14.84 25.62
N GLU A 193 -4.08 -15.57 26.67
CA GLU A 193 -4.68 -16.90 26.94
C GLU A 193 -6.20 -16.89 27.02
N THR A 194 -6.78 -15.78 27.45
CA THR A 194 -8.24 -15.59 27.55
C THR A 194 -8.82 -14.61 26.52
N ALA A 195 -8.07 -14.25 25.47
CA ALA A 195 -8.53 -13.38 24.39
C ALA A 195 -9.53 -14.09 23.46
N SER A 196 -10.63 -14.59 24.04
CA SER A 196 -11.57 -15.45 23.34
C SER A 196 -12.40 -14.69 22.31
N LEU A 197 -12.66 -13.40 22.50
CA LEU A 197 -13.36 -12.58 21.54
C LEU A 197 -12.52 -12.40 20.26
N TYR A 198 -11.24 -12.01 20.40
CA TYR A 198 -10.32 -11.87 19.26
C TYR A 198 -10.20 -13.18 18.48
N ALA A 199 -9.95 -14.30 19.21
CA ALA A 199 -9.85 -15.61 18.58
C ALA A 199 -11.12 -15.96 17.80
N ALA A 200 -12.30 -15.78 18.38
CA ALA A 200 -13.56 -16.09 17.72
C ALA A 200 -13.82 -15.21 16.49
N ARG A 201 -13.46 -13.92 16.54
CA ARG A 201 -13.59 -12.99 15.41
C ARG A 201 -12.67 -13.32 14.26
N THR A 202 -11.39 -13.64 14.54
CA THR A 202 -10.35 -13.78 13.52
C THR A 202 -10.12 -15.20 13.02
N THR A 203 -10.76 -16.22 13.62
CA THR A 203 -10.57 -17.62 13.23
C THR A 203 -11.88 -18.36 12.86
N ALA A 204 -13.04 -17.73 13.02
CA ALA A 204 -14.29 -18.36 12.60
C ALA A 204 -14.41 -18.34 11.07
N ASP A 205 -14.56 -19.50 10.43
CA ASP A 205 -14.66 -19.63 8.98
C ASP A 205 -15.75 -18.74 8.38
N GLU A 206 -16.86 -18.56 9.10
CA GLU A 206 -17.98 -17.70 8.65
C GLU A 206 -17.58 -16.21 8.58
N ASN A 207 -16.76 -15.73 9.52
CA ASN A 207 -16.28 -14.36 9.54
C ASN A 207 -15.23 -14.14 8.44
N LEU A 208 -14.31 -15.08 8.28
CA LEU A 208 -13.29 -15.04 7.22
C LEU A 208 -13.96 -15.01 5.85
N ALA A 209 -14.87 -15.94 5.57
CA ALA A 209 -15.60 -16.00 4.30
C ALA A 209 -16.44 -14.74 4.04
N ALA A 210 -17.12 -14.19 5.06
CA ALA A 210 -17.92 -12.98 4.92
C ALA A 210 -17.04 -11.75 4.64
N SER A 211 -15.84 -11.68 5.23
CA SER A 211 -14.86 -10.61 4.99
C SER A 211 -14.28 -10.66 3.60
N ASP A 212 -13.91 -11.85 3.12
CA ASP A 212 -13.44 -12.06 1.75
C ASP A 212 -14.51 -11.69 0.72
N ALA A 213 -15.78 -12.05 1.00
CA ALA A 213 -16.90 -11.70 0.14
C ALA A 213 -17.15 -10.18 0.08
N LEU A 214 -17.02 -9.47 1.20
CA LEU A 214 -17.13 -8.00 1.24
C LEU A 214 -16.00 -7.34 0.43
N PHE A 215 -14.78 -7.86 0.52
CA PHE A 215 -13.69 -7.34 -0.29
C PHE A 215 -13.87 -7.61 -1.78
N ALA A 216 -14.38 -8.79 -2.15
CA ALA A 216 -14.75 -9.08 -3.54
C ALA A 216 -15.82 -8.12 -4.06
N GLU A 217 -16.82 -7.78 -3.25
CA GLU A 217 -17.82 -6.75 -3.56
C GLU A 217 -17.18 -5.39 -3.75
N LEU A 218 -16.28 -4.96 -2.86
CA LEU A 218 -15.57 -3.69 -2.99
C LEU A 218 -14.82 -3.60 -4.32
N ILE A 219 -14.10 -4.66 -4.71
CA ILE A 219 -13.41 -4.73 -6.01
C ILE A 219 -14.39 -4.53 -7.16
N GLN A 220 -15.54 -5.23 -7.14
CA GLN A 220 -16.56 -5.10 -8.19
C GLN A 220 -17.12 -3.68 -8.27
N GLN A 221 -17.41 -3.06 -7.13
CA GLN A 221 -17.95 -1.70 -7.04
C GLN A 221 -16.93 -0.66 -7.47
N ALA A 222 -15.64 -0.84 -7.14
CA ALA A 222 -14.55 0.01 -7.62
C ALA A 222 -14.39 -0.10 -9.14
N HIS A 223 -14.37 -1.32 -9.68
CA HIS A 223 -14.28 -1.57 -11.12
C HIS A 223 -15.47 -0.97 -11.89
N ALA A 224 -16.69 -1.05 -11.34
CA ALA A 224 -17.88 -0.45 -11.95
C ALA A 224 -17.77 1.08 -12.08
N ARG A 225 -16.93 1.74 -11.29
CA ARG A 225 -16.61 3.16 -11.33
C ARG A 225 -15.33 3.49 -12.10
N GLY A 226 -14.73 2.50 -12.76
CA GLY A 226 -13.48 2.65 -13.50
C GLY A 226 -12.21 2.66 -12.64
N MET A 227 -12.32 2.46 -11.34
CA MET A 227 -11.18 2.40 -10.42
C MET A 227 -10.61 0.98 -10.34
N ARG A 228 -9.28 0.87 -10.29
CA ARG A 228 -8.55 -0.39 -10.05
C ARG A 228 -8.21 -0.52 -8.57
N VAL A 229 -7.92 -1.76 -8.14
CA VAL A 229 -7.54 -2.06 -6.75
C VAL A 229 -6.16 -2.71 -6.73
N ILE A 230 -5.29 -2.23 -5.83
CA ILE A 230 -3.96 -2.77 -5.54
C ILE A 230 -3.87 -3.07 -4.04
N LEU A 231 -3.25 -4.20 -3.70
CA LEU A 231 -2.90 -4.64 -2.34
C LEU A 231 -1.38 -4.62 -2.17
#